data_119aba13b87e8dd433a57e56cff047e7
#
_entry.id   119aba13b87e8dd433a57e56cff047e7
#
_cell.length_a   1.000
_cell.length_b   1.000
_cell.length_c   1.000
_cell.angle_alpha   90.00
_cell.angle_beta   90.00
_cell.angle_gamma   90.00
#
_symmetry.space_group_name_H-M   'P 1'
#
loop_
_entity.id
_entity.type
_entity.pdbx_description
1 polymer ?
#
loop_
_entity_poly.entity_id
_entity_poly.type
_entity_poly.pdbx_seq_one_letter_code
_entity_poly.pdbx_strand_id
1 'polypeptide(L)'
;MTVLKVGFVGIRSDRLDETVALFRDVIGVPVTRQTDDLVGFRLADGTVLELYGPANEFHAFFTTGPVVALQVDNFDVTRRAMLAAGVNFIGDVQHADGISWQHFYCPDGTILEISGPEGGANPLATST
;
A
#
# COMPACT_ATOMS: atom_id res chain seq x y z
N MET A 1 17.00 -10.12 -3.03
CA MET A 1 16.00 -9.06 -2.81
C MET A 1 15.54 -8.52 -4.15
N THR A 2 14.28 -8.70 -4.47
CA THR A 2 13.71 -8.30 -5.76
C THR A 2 12.41 -7.52 -5.55
N VAL A 3 12.29 -6.37 -6.20
CA VAL A 3 11.02 -5.65 -6.29
C VAL A 3 10.23 -6.25 -7.43
N LEU A 4 9.03 -6.74 -7.14
CA LEU A 4 8.22 -7.50 -8.09
C LEU A 4 7.26 -6.62 -8.89
N LYS A 5 6.59 -5.69 -8.22
CA LYS A 5 5.56 -4.86 -8.85
C LYS A 5 5.08 -3.77 -7.91
N VAL A 6 4.30 -2.83 -8.43
CA VAL A 6 3.45 -1.97 -7.62
C VAL A 6 2.21 -2.79 -7.24
N GLY A 7 2.06 -3.09 -5.96
CA GLY A 7 0.96 -3.93 -5.48
C GLY A 7 -0.23 -3.15 -4.92
N PHE A 8 -0.03 -1.87 -4.60
CA PHE A 8 -1.03 -1.07 -3.89
C PHE A 8 -0.81 0.42 -4.18
N VAL A 9 -1.91 1.16 -4.30
CA VAL A 9 -1.92 2.62 -4.32
C VAL A 9 -2.99 3.10 -3.36
N GLY A 10 -2.61 3.92 -2.39
CA GLY A 10 -3.53 4.51 -1.42
C GLY A 10 -3.62 6.01 -1.61
N ILE A 11 -4.84 6.55 -1.62
CA ILE A 11 -5.10 7.98 -1.81
C ILE A 11 -6.02 8.47 -0.71
N ARG A 12 -5.60 9.50 0.01
CA ARG A 12 -6.46 10.20 0.95
C ARG A 12 -7.13 11.37 0.24
N SER A 13 -8.45 11.46 0.34
CA SER A 13 -9.24 12.50 -0.31
C SER A 13 -10.22 13.13 0.69
N ASP A 14 -10.28 14.46 0.74
CA ASP A 14 -11.30 15.18 1.50
C ASP A 14 -12.63 15.26 0.76
N ARG A 15 -12.69 14.71 -0.46
CA ARG A 15 -13.90 14.61 -1.29
C ARG A 15 -14.11 13.15 -1.68
N LEU A 16 -14.23 12.28 -0.68
CA LEU A 16 -14.24 10.83 -0.89
C LEU A 16 -15.36 10.39 -1.83
N ASP A 17 -16.59 10.82 -1.58
CA ASP A 17 -17.75 10.36 -2.37
C ASP A 17 -17.62 10.72 -3.84
N GLU A 18 -17.16 11.94 -4.13
CA GLU A 18 -16.94 12.38 -5.51
C GLU A 18 -15.80 11.63 -6.18
N THR A 19 -14.72 11.36 -5.44
CA THR A 19 -13.58 10.60 -5.96
C THR A 19 -13.97 9.15 -6.23
N VAL A 20 -14.74 8.54 -5.34
CA VAL A 20 -15.27 7.18 -5.54
C VAL A 20 -16.16 7.13 -6.78
N ALA A 21 -17.05 8.10 -6.95
CA ALA A 21 -17.94 8.15 -8.12
C ALA A 21 -17.14 8.27 -9.41
N LEU A 22 -16.07 9.06 -9.42
CA LEU A 22 -15.20 9.17 -10.59
C LEU A 22 -14.58 7.81 -10.95
N PHE A 23 -14.04 7.12 -9.98
CA PHE A 23 -13.33 5.85 -10.24
C PHE A 23 -14.31 4.73 -10.59
N ARG A 24 -15.41 4.62 -9.83
CA ARG A 24 -16.40 3.56 -10.03
C ARG A 24 -17.25 3.77 -11.27
N ASP A 25 -17.81 4.98 -11.44
CA ASP A 25 -18.87 5.23 -12.43
C ASP A 25 -18.34 5.77 -13.75
N VAL A 26 -17.23 6.52 -13.74
CA VAL A 26 -16.67 7.13 -14.96
C VAL A 26 -15.52 6.29 -15.51
N ILE A 27 -14.52 5.97 -14.67
CA ILE A 27 -13.37 5.17 -15.09
C ILE A 27 -13.73 3.68 -15.15
N GLY A 28 -14.64 3.24 -14.29
CA GLY A 28 -15.13 1.87 -14.30
C GLY A 28 -14.28 0.87 -13.54
N VAL A 29 -13.58 1.31 -12.48
CA VAL A 29 -12.79 0.39 -11.65
C VAL A 29 -13.73 -0.37 -10.71
N PRO A 30 -13.63 -1.72 -10.64
CA PRO A 30 -14.51 -2.50 -9.77
C PRO A 30 -14.24 -2.24 -8.29
N VAL A 31 -15.31 -1.99 -7.54
CA VAL A 31 -15.25 -1.88 -6.07
C VAL A 31 -15.18 -3.27 -5.47
N THR A 32 -14.24 -3.51 -4.57
CA THR A 32 -14.06 -4.81 -3.90
C THR A 32 -14.27 -4.74 -2.40
N ARG A 33 -14.26 -3.53 -1.82
CA ARG A 33 -14.44 -3.33 -0.38
C ARG A 33 -14.98 -1.94 -0.13
N GLN A 34 -15.88 -1.81 0.86
CA GLN A 34 -16.41 -0.49 1.21
C GLN A 34 -16.73 -0.45 2.69
N THR A 35 -16.28 0.62 3.35
CA THR A 35 -16.66 1.03 4.70
C THR A 35 -17.06 2.50 4.65
N ASP A 36 -17.41 3.10 5.80
CA ASP A 36 -17.82 4.51 5.84
C ASP A 36 -16.71 5.48 5.42
N ASP A 37 -15.45 5.11 5.61
CA ASP A 37 -14.30 5.98 5.39
C ASP A 37 -13.24 5.42 4.45
N LEU A 38 -13.55 4.29 3.79
CA LEU A 38 -12.63 3.61 2.89
C LEU A 38 -13.38 2.91 1.77
N VAL A 39 -12.90 3.06 0.54
CA VAL A 39 -13.38 2.27 -0.59
C VAL A 39 -12.19 1.65 -1.28
N GLY A 40 -12.21 0.33 -1.41
CA GLY A 40 -11.17 -0.45 -2.07
C GLY A 40 -11.62 -0.88 -3.46
N PHE A 41 -10.67 -0.86 -4.37
CA PHE A 41 -10.83 -1.29 -5.75
C PHE A 41 -9.74 -2.29 -6.10
N ARG A 42 -9.97 -3.08 -7.12
CA ARG A 42 -8.95 -3.99 -7.64
C ARG A 42 -8.80 -3.82 -9.14
N LEU A 43 -7.58 -3.58 -9.58
CA LEU A 43 -7.26 -3.49 -11.00
C LEU A 43 -7.12 -4.90 -11.61
N ALA A 44 -7.15 -4.97 -12.94
CA ALA A 44 -7.10 -6.25 -13.65
C ALA A 44 -5.82 -7.06 -13.35
N ASP A 45 -4.71 -6.38 -13.06
CA ASP A 45 -3.44 -7.03 -12.72
C ASP A 45 -3.34 -7.43 -11.24
N GLY A 46 -4.40 -7.23 -10.46
CA GLY A 46 -4.42 -7.53 -9.02
C GLY A 46 -3.95 -6.39 -8.13
N THR A 47 -3.49 -5.28 -8.67
CA THR A 47 -3.12 -4.10 -7.88
C THR A 47 -4.34 -3.60 -7.10
N VAL A 48 -4.17 -3.33 -5.82
CA VAL A 48 -5.22 -2.78 -4.96
C VAL A 48 -5.11 -1.26 -4.98
N LEU A 49 -6.24 -0.60 -5.18
CA LEU A 49 -6.36 0.85 -5.04
C LEU A 49 -7.32 1.13 -3.90
N GLU A 50 -6.91 1.93 -2.92
CA GLU A 50 -7.79 2.31 -1.80
C GLU A 50 -7.91 3.82 -1.71
N LEU A 51 -9.14 4.28 -1.49
CA LEU A 51 -9.46 5.69 -1.24
C LEU A 51 -9.90 5.82 0.21
N TYR A 52 -9.32 6.79 0.91
CA TYR A 52 -9.62 7.07 2.31
C TYR A 52 -10.22 8.45 2.45
N GLY A 53 -11.29 8.56 3.23
CA GLY A 53 -11.89 9.84 3.58
C GLY A 53 -11.22 10.52 4.77
N PRO A 54 -11.61 11.77 5.08
CA PRO A 54 -11.03 12.53 6.20
C PRO A 54 -11.24 11.88 7.56
N ALA A 55 -12.30 11.07 7.70
CA ALA A 55 -12.59 10.36 8.94
C ALA A 55 -11.70 9.14 9.18
N ASN A 56 -10.93 8.70 8.19
CA ASN A 56 -10.02 7.57 8.33
C ASN A 56 -8.74 8.02 9.03
N GLU A 57 -8.66 7.77 10.35
CA GLU A 57 -7.54 8.22 11.18
C GLU A 57 -6.26 7.45 10.90
N PHE A 58 -6.37 6.15 10.59
CA PHE A 58 -5.20 5.30 10.33
C PHE A 58 -4.36 5.84 9.17
N HIS A 59 -5.01 6.38 8.13
CA HIS A 59 -4.33 6.90 6.93
C HIS A 59 -4.22 8.43 6.94
N ALA A 60 -4.37 9.07 8.11
CA ALA A 60 -4.24 10.53 8.22
C ALA A 60 -2.85 11.04 7.83
N PHE A 61 -1.83 10.17 7.93
CA PHE A 61 -0.45 10.53 7.55
C PHE A 61 -0.20 10.49 6.04
N PHE A 62 -1.17 10.09 5.22
CA PHE A 62 -1.06 10.13 3.76
C PHE A 62 -1.20 11.57 3.29
N THR A 63 -0.15 12.37 3.48
CA THR A 63 -0.16 13.82 3.23
C THR A 63 0.65 14.26 2.02
N THR A 64 1.38 13.34 1.39
CA THR A 64 2.28 13.67 0.27
C THR A 64 1.70 13.26 -1.10
N GLY A 65 0.42 12.95 -1.17
CA GLY A 65 -0.24 12.46 -2.39
C GLY A 65 -0.40 10.95 -2.36
N PRO A 66 -0.62 10.32 -3.52
CA PRO A 66 -0.82 8.87 -3.56
C PRO A 66 0.37 8.12 -2.97
N VAL A 67 0.09 7.15 -2.10
CA VAL A 67 1.10 6.29 -1.50
C VAL A 67 1.16 5.00 -2.30
N VAL A 68 2.33 4.71 -2.84
CA VAL A 68 2.59 3.52 -3.66
C VAL A 68 3.31 2.50 -2.81
N ALA A 69 2.83 1.26 -2.80
CA ALA A 69 3.53 0.15 -2.19
C ALA A 69 4.31 -0.63 -3.24
N LEU A 70 5.60 -0.81 -2.98
CA LEU A 70 6.45 -1.69 -3.76
C LEU A 70 6.39 -3.08 -3.15
N GLN A 71 5.91 -4.05 -3.92
CA GLN A 71 5.87 -5.43 -3.48
C GLN A 71 7.23 -6.08 -3.73
N VAL A 72 7.80 -6.65 -2.66
CA VAL A 72 9.12 -7.28 -2.71
C VAL A 72 8.99 -8.78 -2.44
N ASP A 73 9.99 -9.54 -2.85
CA ASP A 73 10.00 -11.00 -2.66
C ASP A 73 10.34 -11.42 -1.23
N ASN A 74 11.00 -10.56 -0.46
CA ASN A 74 11.37 -10.82 0.93
C ASN A 74 11.33 -9.53 1.73
N PHE A 75 10.30 -9.38 2.56
CA PHE A 75 10.08 -8.18 3.34
C PHE A 75 11.21 -7.94 4.34
N ASP A 76 11.60 -8.96 5.10
CA ASP A 76 12.59 -8.80 6.17
C ASP A 76 13.97 -8.41 5.63
N VAL A 77 14.40 -9.03 4.54
CA VAL A 77 15.67 -8.70 3.89
C VAL A 77 15.66 -7.28 3.38
N THR A 78 14.58 -6.88 2.70
CA THR A 78 14.44 -5.52 2.17
C THR A 78 14.44 -4.50 3.30
N ARG A 79 13.65 -4.74 4.35
CA ARG A 79 13.55 -3.82 5.50
C ARG A 79 14.91 -3.64 6.17
N ARG A 80 15.66 -4.72 6.38
CA ARG A 80 16.99 -4.62 6.99
C ARG A 80 17.97 -3.83 6.13
N ALA A 81 17.93 -4.02 4.82
CA ALA A 81 18.76 -3.23 3.90
C ALA A 81 18.40 -1.75 3.96
N MET A 82 17.12 -1.42 4.06
CA MET A 82 16.65 -0.05 4.16
C MET A 82 17.09 0.59 5.49
N LEU A 83 16.97 -0.14 6.61
CA LEU A 83 17.46 0.33 7.91
C LEU A 83 18.96 0.61 7.86
N ALA A 84 19.75 -0.28 7.26
CA ALA A 84 21.19 -0.09 7.11
C ALA A 84 21.52 1.13 6.27
N ALA A 85 20.65 1.50 5.33
CA ALA A 85 20.79 2.69 4.49
C ALA A 85 20.28 3.98 5.16
N GLY A 86 19.75 3.90 6.39
CA GLY A 86 19.28 5.07 7.13
C GLY A 86 17.85 5.48 6.82
N VAL A 87 17.04 4.62 6.23
CA VAL A 87 15.62 4.93 5.93
C VAL A 87 14.83 5.08 7.22
N ASN A 88 14.00 6.11 7.28
CA ASN A 88 13.09 6.35 8.39
C ASN A 88 11.73 5.71 8.08
N PHE A 89 11.37 4.69 8.87
CA PHE A 89 10.06 4.06 8.78
C PHE A 89 9.02 4.80 9.60
N ILE A 90 7.75 4.62 9.22
CA ILE A 90 6.60 5.25 9.86
C ILE A 90 5.78 4.16 10.55
N GLY A 91 5.64 4.27 11.87
CA GLY A 91 4.85 3.31 12.64
C GLY A 91 5.46 1.91 12.68
N ASP A 92 4.65 0.97 13.11
CA ASP A 92 5.06 -0.43 13.26
C ASP A 92 4.82 -1.23 11.99
N VAL A 93 5.55 -2.34 11.85
CA VAL A 93 5.28 -3.31 10.80
C VAL A 93 3.88 -3.87 10.99
N GLN A 94 3.10 -3.89 9.91
CA GLN A 94 1.77 -4.48 9.88
C GLN A 94 1.83 -5.87 9.24
N HIS A 95 0.92 -6.75 9.66
CA HIS A 95 0.88 -8.13 9.19
C HIS A 95 -0.56 -8.55 8.90
N ALA A 96 -0.77 -9.24 7.79
CA ALA A 96 -2.01 -9.93 7.48
C ALA A 96 -1.76 -10.99 6.41
N ASP A 97 -2.33 -12.16 6.60
CA ASP A 97 -2.35 -13.25 5.59
C ASP A 97 -0.96 -13.63 5.07
N GLY A 98 0.03 -13.64 5.96
CA GLY A 98 1.41 -14.00 5.61
C GLY A 98 2.20 -12.90 4.92
N ILE A 99 1.61 -11.73 4.77
CA ILE A 99 2.24 -10.56 4.18
C ILE A 99 2.52 -9.53 5.27
N SER A 100 3.66 -8.88 5.18
CA SER A 100 4.01 -7.73 6.04
C SER A 100 4.13 -6.48 5.19
N TRP A 101 3.86 -5.35 5.80
CA TRP A 101 4.07 -4.06 5.15
C TRP A 101 4.45 -3.01 6.17
N GLN A 102 5.14 -1.97 5.68
CA GLN A 102 5.50 -0.80 6.49
C GLN A 102 5.69 0.41 5.58
N HIS A 103 5.24 1.56 6.04
CA HIS A 103 5.43 2.83 5.36
C HIS A 103 6.79 3.43 5.71
N PHE A 104 7.30 4.26 4.83
CA PHE A 104 8.59 4.93 5.04
C PHE A 104 8.63 6.26 4.31
N TYR A 105 9.58 7.11 4.74
CA TYR A 105 9.88 8.37 4.05
C TYR A 105 11.02 8.17 3.05
N CYS A 106 10.81 8.67 1.83
CA CYS A 106 11.90 8.91 0.90
C CYS A 106 12.75 10.08 1.40
N PRO A 107 13.96 10.28 0.85
CA PRO A 107 14.83 11.39 1.28
C PRO A 107 14.18 12.77 1.20
N ASP A 108 13.25 12.98 0.28
CA ASP A 108 12.52 14.25 0.12
C ASP A 108 11.24 14.33 0.96
N GLY A 109 10.94 13.32 1.78
CA GLY A 109 9.75 13.26 2.61
C GLY A 109 8.53 12.63 1.95
N THR A 110 8.61 12.18 0.70
CA THR A 110 7.52 11.44 0.06
C THR A 110 7.27 10.12 0.80
N ILE A 111 6.00 9.82 1.06
CA ILE A 111 5.61 8.60 1.78
C ILE A 111 5.33 7.49 0.78
N LEU A 112 6.02 6.37 0.95
CA LEU A 112 5.79 5.14 0.20
C LEU A 112 5.66 3.97 1.17
N GLU A 113 5.47 2.77 0.61
CA GLU A 113 5.31 1.53 1.38
C GLU A 113 6.09 0.41 0.73
N ILE A 114 6.62 -0.51 1.54
CA ILE A 114 7.07 -1.82 1.07
C ILE A 114 6.13 -2.88 1.63
N SER A 115 5.88 -3.92 0.83
CA SER A 115 5.07 -5.07 1.24
C SER A 115 5.65 -6.35 0.68
N GLY A 116 5.43 -7.46 1.36
CA GLY A 116 5.88 -8.75 0.87
C GLY A 116 5.79 -9.85 1.92
N PRO A 117 6.10 -11.08 1.52
CA PRO A 117 6.14 -12.19 2.46
C PRO A 117 7.31 -12.04 3.43
N GLU A 118 7.08 -12.49 4.64
CA GLU A 118 8.11 -12.50 5.68
C GLU A 118 9.10 -13.66 5.51
N GLY A 119 10.25 -13.52 6.19
CA GLY A 119 11.10 -14.63 6.51
C GLY A 119 11.72 -15.37 5.33
N GLY A 120 11.90 -14.72 4.20
CA GLY A 120 12.59 -15.34 3.07
C GLY A 120 11.73 -16.29 2.24
N ALA A 121 10.41 -16.30 2.44
CA ALA A 121 9.52 -17.10 1.61
C ALA A 121 9.51 -16.56 0.17
N ASN A 122 9.73 -17.47 -0.79
CA ASN A 122 9.59 -17.14 -2.20
C ASN A 122 8.10 -17.12 -2.55
N PRO A 123 7.53 -15.99 -2.99
CA PRO A 123 6.11 -15.92 -3.34
C PRO A 123 5.69 -16.97 -4.38
N LEU A 124 6.57 -17.30 -5.31
CA LEU A 124 6.29 -18.33 -6.33
C LEU A 124 6.27 -19.73 -5.73
N ALA A 125 7.08 -20.00 -4.71
CA ALA A 125 7.10 -21.29 -4.03
C ALA A 125 5.91 -21.47 -3.09
N THR A 126 5.42 -20.38 -2.49
CA THR A 126 4.32 -20.43 -1.53
C THR A 126 2.95 -20.34 -2.18
N SER A 127 2.86 -19.97 -3.43
CA SER A 127 1.59 -19.85 -4.16
C SER A 127 1.07 -21.17 -4.70
N THR A 128 1.80 -22.23 -4.53
CA THR A 128 1.39 -23.58 -4.98
C THR A 128 0.54 -24.33 -3.92
#